data_bf3f6b3371f938cd94829f07de540f67
#
_entry.id   bf3f6b3371f938cd94829f07de540f67
#
_cell.length_a   1.000
_cell.length_b   1.000
_cell.length_c   1.000
_cell.angle_alpha   90.00
_cell.angle_beta   90.00
_cell.angle_gamma   90.00
#
_symmetry.space_group_name_H-M   'P 1'
#
loop_
_entity.id
_entity.type
_entity.pdbx_description
1 polymer ?
#
loop_
_entity_poly.entity_id
_entity_poly.type
_entity_poly.pdbx_seq_one_letter_code
_entity_poly.pdbx_strand_id
1 'polypeptide(L)'
;MSEVSNATNDPFFFILTGFPGFEASHIWISIPFCCFYIISIMGNTTILTVIHTEPSFSQPMYLFLSMLALTDLGLTLTTLPTVMPLLWFNIRKISFEDCFAQFFFLHGFSFMESSVLLAMSFDRYVAICCPLHYATILTSEVINRIGLAIICRCVLAVLPSLFLLKRLPFCHSHLLSHSYCLHQDMIHLVCGDIRFNSWYGFALVLLIVVLDPLLIVISYSLILKSILGIATWTERLRALNNCLSHILAVLVLYVPMVGLSMTHRFAKQASPMVHVIIANIYLLAPPVINPIIYSVKTKQIRQGIFHLFFKRQVH
;
A
#
# COMPACT_ATOMS: atom_id res chain seq x y z
N MET A 1 -21.94 3.95 26.96
CA MET A 1 -21.80 5.41 26.93
C MET A 1 -21.04 5.99 28.14
N SER A 2 -20.85 5.29 29.25
CA SER A 2 -20.17 5.81 30.46
C SER A 2 -18.64 5.68 30.48
N GLU A 3 -18.03 4.86 29.63
CA GLU A 3 -16.56 4.72 29.59
C GLU A 3 -15.83 5.77 28.73
N VAL A 4 -16.56 6.45 27.84
CA VAL A 4 -15.96 7.47 26.94
C VAL A 4 -15.61 8.74 27.69
N SER A 5 -16.37 9.12 28.73
CA SER A 5 -16.16 10.39 29.44
C SER A 5 -14.92 10.42 30.36
N ASN A 6 -14.46 9.26 30.85
CA ASN A 6 -13.29 9.19 31.73
C ASN A 6 -11.95 8.97 30.99
N ALA A 7 -11.98 8.61 29.70
CA ALA A 7 -10.78 8.35 28.90
C ALA A 7 -10.26 9.57 28.13
N THR A 8 -11.03 10.67 28.10
CA THR A 8 -10.70 11.87 27.29
C THR A 8 -9.59 12.74 27.89
N ASN A 9 -9.17 12.48 29.13
CA ASN A 9 -8.15 13.27 29.82
C ASN A 9 -6.82 12.54 30.03
N ASP A 10 -6.66 11.33 29.46
CA ASP A 10 -5.39 10.60 29.52
C ASP A 10 -4.52 10.96 28.31
N PRO A 11 -3.40 11.72 28.51
CA PRO A 11 -2.56 12.18 27.41
C PRO A 11 -1.79 11.05 26.71
N PHE A 12 -1.88 9.83 27.19
CA PHE A 12 -1.11 8.69 26.67
C PHE A 12 -1.88 7.78 25.71
N PHE A 13 -3.17 8.03 25.47
CA PHE A 13 -4.00 7.16 24.63
C PHE A 13 -4.80 7.96 23.59
N PHE A 14 -4.95 7.36 22.40
CA PHE A 14 -5.95 7.79 21.41
C PHE A 14 -7.13 6.80 21.41
N ILE A 15 -8.30 7.29 20.97
CA ILE A 15 -9.53 6.51 20.84
C ILE A 15 -9.90 6.41 19.37
N LEU A 16 -9.92 5.21 18.83
CA LEU A 16 -10.32 4.92 17.46
C LEU A 16 -11.86 4.89 17.36
N THR A 17 -12.44 5.65 16.45
CA THR A 17 -13.90 5.65 16.23
C THR A 17 -14.34 4.41 15.47
N GLY A 18 -13.54 3.93 14.53
CA GLY A 18 -13.89 2.79 13.69
C GLY A 18 -14.98 3.13 12.68
N PHE A 19 -16.09 2.41 12.73
CA PHE A 19 -17.24 2.58 11.82
C PHE A 19 -18.39 3.29 12.55
N PRO A 20 -18.47 4.64 12.48
CA PRO A 20 -19.45 5.40 13.24
C PRO A 20 -20.89 5.06 12.79
N GLY A 21 -21.77 4.82 13.77
CA GLY A 21 -23.17 4.43 13.54
C GLY A 21 -23.39 2.94 13.25
N PHE A 22 -22.34 2.13 13.19
CA PHE A 22 -22.40 0.68 12.96
C PHE A 22 -21.79 -0.14 14.10
N GLU A 23 -21.73 0.42 15.30
CA GLU A 23 -21.09 -0.21 16.45
C GLU A 23 -21.71 -1.57 16.80
N ALA A 24 -23.05 -1.70 16.65
CA ALA A 24 -23.76 -2.95 16.87
C ALA A 24 -23.49 -4.00 15.77
N SER A 25 -22.96 -3.57 14.63
CA SER A 25 -22.71 -4.41 13.45
C SER A 25 -21.23 -4.75 13.25
N HIS A 26 -20.35 -4.38 14.18
CA HIS A 26 -18.90 -4.61 14.05
C HIS A 26 -18.56 -6.07 13.78
N ILE A 27 -19.27 -7.02 14.41
CA ILE A 27 -19.07 -8.44 14.20
C ILE A 27 -19.35 -8.87 12.74
N TRP A 28 -20.38 -8.30 12.12
CA TRP A 28 -20.70 -8.57 10.71
C TRP A 28 -19.70 -7.92 9.76
N ILE A 29 -19.24 -6.71 10.09
CA ILE A 29 -18.18 -6.00 9.35
C ILE A 29 -16.86 -6.76 9.46
N SER A 30 -16.59 -7.43 10.58
CA SER A 30 -15.35 -8.19 10.75
C SER A 30 -15.20 -9.37 9.79
N ILE A 31 -16.31 -9.95 9.30
CA ILE A 31 -16.26 -11.11 8.40
C ILE A 31 -15.52 -10.79 7.09
N PRO A 32 -15.92 -9.77 6.29
CA PRO A 32 -15.16 -9.41 5.11
C PRO A 32 -13.73 -8.96 5.42
N PHE A 33 -13.49 -8.27 6.54
CA PHE A 33 -12.13 -7.88 6.95
C PHE A 33 -11.25 -9.09 7.24
N CYS A 34 -11.76 -10.10 7.96
CA CYS A 34 -11.05 -11.36 8.15
C CYS A 34 -10.66 -12.01 6.82
N CYS A 35 -11.62 -12.08 5.88
CA CYS A 35 -11.35 -12.62 4.55
C CYS A 35 -10.24 -11.84 3.82
N PHE A 36 -10.28 -10.51 3.88
CA PHE A 36 -9.27 -9.65 3.25
C PHE A 36 -7.89 -9.86 3.86
N TYR A 37 -7.77 -9.90 5.18
CA TYR A 37 -6.51 -10.16 5.87
C TYR A 37 -5.96 -11.56 5.55
N ILE A 38 -6.82 -12.59 5.53
CA ILE A 38 -6.42 -13.96 5.19
C ILE A 38 -5.92 -14.01 3.73
N ILE A 39 -6.66 -13.45 2.78
CA ILE A 39 -6.27 -13.43 1.36
C ILE A 39 -4.93 -12.70 1.19
N SER A 40 -4.78 -11.55 1.84
CA SER A 40 -3.53 -10.78 1.77
C SER A 40 -2.34 -11.57 2.31
N ILE A 41 -2.45 -12.14 3.52
CA ILE A 41 -1.34 -12.88 4.15
C ILE A 41 -1.01 -14.13 3.33
N MET A 42 -2.01 -14.94 3.01
CA MET A 42 -1.79 -16.19 2.26
C MET A 42 -1.30 -15.93 0.84
N GLY A 43 -1.91 -14.97 0.14
CA GLY A 43 -1.57 -14.65 -1.24
C GLY A 43 -0.14 -14.14 -1.39
N ASN A 44 0.24 -13.12 -0.61
CA ASN A 44 1.58 -12.55 -0.68
C ASN A 44 2.65 -13.51 -0.16
N THR A 45 2.38 -14.27 0.91
CA THR A 45 3.29 -15.33 1.38
C THR A 45 3.48 -16.41 0.34
N THR A 46 2.42 -16.83 -0.37
CA THR A 46 2.52 -17.82 -1.46
C THR A 46 3.38 -17.29 -2.60
N ILE A 47 3.21 -16.04 -3.03
CA ILE A 47 4.04 -15.41 -4.07
C ILE A 47 5.51 -15.41 -3.65
N LEU A 48 5.81 -14.96 -2.42
CA LEU A 48 7.19 -14.96 -1.90
C LEU A 48 7.80 -16.34 -1.88
N THR A 49 7.04 -17.35 -1.41
CA THR A 49 7.50 -18.73 -1.35
C THR A 49 7.80 -19.27 -2.74
N VAL A 50 6.92 -19.07 -3.71
CA VAL A 50 7.11 -19.50 -5.10
C VAL A 50 8.34 -18.85 -5.71
N ILE A 51 8.52 -17.54 -5.56
CA ILE A 51 9.68 -16.82 -6.13
C ILE A 51 10.99 -17.30 -5.48
N HIS A 52 10.97 -17.60 -4.17
CA HIS A 52 12.16 -18.04 -3.45
C HIS A 52 12.54 -19.50 -3.72
N THR A 53 11.56 -20.38 -3.91
CA THR A 53 11.81 -21.83 -4.05
C THR A 53 12.11 -22.28 -5.49
N GLU A 54 11.70 -21.50 -6.48
CA GLU A 54 11.85 -21.86 -7.89
C GLU A 54 12.99 -21.07 -8.56
N PRO A 55 14.09 -21.72 -8.98
CA PRO A 55 15.26 -21.03 -9.58
C PRO A 55 14.95 -20.26 -10.87
N SER A 56 13.83 -20.57 -11.53
CA SER A 56 13.39 -19.89 -12.75
C SER A 56 12.97 -18.43 -12.55
N PHE A 57 12.82 -17.97 -11.29
CA PHE A 57 12.38 -16.61 -10.93
C PHE A 57 13.53 -15.64 -10.62
N SER A 58 14.70 -15.82 -11.22
CA SER A 58 15.86 -14.94 -11.07
C SER A 58 15.77 -13.61 -11.85
N GLN A 59 14.72 -13.42 -12.65
CA GLN A 59 14.54 -12.19 -13.44
C GLN A 59 14.19 -10.98 -12.58
N PRO A 60 14.63 -9.75 -12.96
CA PRO A 60 14.38 -8.50 -12.23
C PRO A 60 12.92 -8.28 -11.82
N MET A 61 11.99 -8.58 -12.71
CA MET A 61 10.55 -8.45 -12.46
C MET A 61 10.10 -9.19 -11.20
N TYR A 62 10.61 -10.41 -10.97
CA TYR A 62 10.19 -11.21 -9.81
C TYR A 62 10.78 -10.70 -8.50
N LEU A 63 11.96 -10.07 -8.55
CA LEU A 63 12.55 -9.39 -7.39
C LEU A 63 11.71 -8.18 -7.00
N PHE A 64 11.27 -7.37 -7.96
CA PHE A 64 10.34 -6.28 -7.69
C PHE A 64 8.98 -6.77 -7.20
N LEU A 65 8.47 -7.89 -7.75
CA LEU A 65 7.25 -8.50 -7.26
C LEU A 65 7.40 -9.02 -5.82
N SER A 66 8.56 -9.53 -5.44
CA SER A 66 8.85 -9.90 -4.04
C SER A 66 8.87 -8.66 -3.13
N MET A 67 9.45 -7.54 -3.57
CA MET A 67 9.41 -6.29 -2.82
C MET A 67 7.98 -5.80 -2.64
N LEU A 68 7.13 -5.90 -3.68
CA LEU A 68 5.71 -5.55 -3.61
C LEU A 68 4.98 -6.45 -2.60
N ALA A 69 5.16 -7.76 -2.67
CA ALA A 69 4.53 -8.70 -1.74
C ALA A 69 4.97 -8.47 -0.28
N LEU A 70 6.23 -8.07 -0.05
CA LEU A 70 6.72 -7.71 1.28
C LEU A 70 6.08 -6.42 1.80
N THR A 71 5.90 -5.41 0.95
CA THR A 71 5.19 -4.17 1.32
C THR A 71 3.73 -4.44 1.64
N ASP A 72 3.05 -5.26 0.85
CA ASP A 72 1.66 -5.66 1.06
C ASP A 72 1.48 -6.40 2.40
N LEU A 73 2.38 -7.31 2.73
CA LEU A 73 2.41 -7.98 4.04
C LEU A 73 2.68 -6.99 5.17
N GLY A 74 3.60 -6.04 4.98
CA GLY A 74 3.91 -4.99 5.95
C GLY A 74 2.68 -4.14 6.28
N LEU A 75 1.95 -3.66 5.27
CA LEU A 75 0.69 -2.92 5.43
C LEU A 75 -0.36 -3.74 6.18
N THR A 76 -0.54 -5.00 5.78
CA THR A 76 -1.48 -5.93 6.38
C THR A 76 -1.19 -6.13 7.86
N LEU A 77 0.06 -6.44 8.22
CA LEU A 77 0.48 -6.71 9.60
C LEU A 77 0.47 -5.44 10.47
N THR A 78 0.65 -4.27 9.88
CA THR A 78 0.60 -2.98 10.61
C THR A 78 -0.82 -2.64 11.07
N THR A 79 -1.84 -3.01 10.31
CA THR A 79 -3.23 -2.62 10.59
C THR A 79 -4.05 -3.70 11.28
N LEU A 80 -3.74 -4.96 11.05
CA LEU A 80 -4.43 -6.10 11.65
C LEU A 80 -4.57 -6.02 13.19
N PRO A 81 -3.51 -5.67 13.97
CA PRO A 81 -3.59 -5.65 15.44
C PRO A 81 -4.47 -4.53 16.00
N THR A 82 -4.87 -3.54 15.21
CA THR A 82 -5.79 -2.48 15.64
C THR A 82 -7.20 -2.69 15.11
N VAL A 83 -7.34 -3.06 13.84
CA VAL A 83 -8.65 -3.20 13.19
C VAL A 83 -9.42 -4.42 13.73
N MET A 84 -8.75 -5.56 13.90
CA MET A 84 -9.46 -6.77 14.35
C MET A 84 -9.91 -6.71 15.82
N PRO A 85 -9.10 -6.27 16.80
CA PRO A 85 -9.57 -6.07 18.18
C PRO A 85 -10.67 -5.00 18.29
N LEU A 86 -10.62 -3.94 17.46
CA LEU A 86 -11.68 -2.96 17.39
C LEU A 86 -13.02 -3.60 16.98
N LEU A 87 -13.00 -4.44 15.94
CA LEU A 87 -14.21 -5.07 15.38
C LEU A 87 -14.75 -6.21 16.26
N TRP A 88 -13.87 -7.04 16.88
CA TRP A 88 -14.29 -8.21 17.64
C TRP A 88 -14.62 -7.89 19.10
N PHE A 89 -13.80 -7.06 19.72
CA PHE A 89 -13.85 -6.82 21.16
C PHE A 89 -14.19 -5.38 21.52
N ASN A 90 -14.44 -4.52 20.48
CA ASN A 90 -14.66 -3.08 20.65
C ASN A 90 -13.52 -2.38 21.43
N ILE A 91 -12.27 -2.90 21.28
CA ILE A 91 -11.08 -2.29 21.86
C ILE A 91 -10.72 -1.08 21.01
N ARG A 92 -11.00 0.11 21.54
CA ARG A 92 -10.84 1.39 20.85
C ARG A 92 -9.59 2.17 21.27
N LYS A 93 -8.99 1.80 22.38
CA LYS A 93 -7.82 2.51 22.93
C LYS A 93 -6.55 2.02 22.25
N ILE A 94 -5.74 2.97 21.77
CA ILE A 94 -4.38 2.71 21.27
C ILE A 94 -3.42 3.65 21.99
N SER A 95 -2.26 3.14 22.42
CA SER A 95 -1.25 3.97 23.07
C SER A 95 -0.69 5.00 22.09
N PHE A 96 -0.18 6.11 22.64
CA PHE A 96 0.47 7.16 21.84
C PHE A 96 1.62 6.59 20.99
N GLU A 97 2.50 5.77 21.61
CA GLU A 97 3.65 5.20 20.93
C GLU A 97 3.25 4.17 19.84
N ASP A 98 2.26 3.32 20.13
CA ASP A 98 1.75 2.35 19.13
C ASP A 98 1.12 3.06 17.92
N CYS A 99 0.40 4.16 18.17
CA CYS A 99 -0.18 4.96 17.11
C CYS A 99 0.89 5.60 16.22
N PHE A 100 1.97 6.15 16.82
CA PHE A 100 3.09 6.69 16.06
C PHE A 100 3.89 5.61 15.32
N ALA A 101 4.08 4.45 15.93
CA ALA A 101 4.68 3.30 15.24
C ALA A 101 3.83 2.85 14.05
N GLN A 102 2.52 2.72 14.24
CA GLN A 102 1.58 2.39 13.17
C GLN A 102 1.61 3.44 12.06
N PHE A 103 1.61 4.73 12.39
CA PHE A 103 1.76 5.83 11.45
C PHE A 103 3.03 5.67 10.59
N PHE A 104 4.17 5.41 11.22
CA PHE A 104 5.44 5.26 10.52
C PHE A 104 5.43 4.09 9.54
N PHE A 105 5.01 2.91 9.98
CA PHE A 105 4.98 1.72 9.13
C PHE A 105 3.92 1.80 8.03
N LEU A 106 2.73 2.29 8.34
CA LEU A 106 1.64 2.43 7.38
C LEU A 106 2.03 3.35 6.23
N HIS A 107 2.46 4.57 6.55
CA HIS A 107 2.89 5.52 5.51
C HIS A 107 4.19 5.06 4.84
N GLY A 108 5.11 4.46 5.58
CA GLY A 108 6.33 3.89 5.04
C GLY A 108 6.08 2.85 3.98
N PHE A 109 5.28 1.84 4.27
CA PHE A 109 4.94 0.80 3.28
C PHE A 109 4.14 1.35 2.10
N SER A 110 3.26 2.33 2.30
CA SER A 110 2.56 3.00 1.18
C SER A 110 3.52 3.75 0.25
N PHE A 111 4.55 4.41 0.78
CA PHE A 111 5.63 5.02 -0.01
C PHE A 111 6.46 3.97 -0.75
N MET A 112 6.77 2.87 -0.08
CA MET A 112 7.51 1.76 -0.70
C MET A 112 6.72 1.14 -1.85
N GLU A 113 5.41 0.89 -1.67
CA GLU A 113 4.53 0.33 -2.70
C GLU A 113 4.52 1.20 -3.97
N SER A 114 4.30 2.51 -3.83
CA SER A 114 4.38 3.47 -4.95
C SER A 114 5.73 3.41 -5.65
N SER A 115 6.83 3.39 -4.89
CA SER A 115 8.20 3.34 -5.43
C SER A 115 8.50 2.02 -6.13
N VAL A 116 8.02 0.90 -5.62
CA VAL A 116 8.16 -0.42 -6.25
C VAL A 116 7.39 -0.46 -7.57
N LEU A 117 6.15 0.05 -7.62
CA LEU A 117 5.39 0.14 -8.87
C LEU A 117 6.08 1.04 -9.90
N LEU A 118 6.71 2.14 -9.47
CA LEU A 118 7.53 2.97 -10.36
C LEU A 118 8.73 2.19 -10.90
N ALA A 119 9.45 1.44 -10.05
CA ALA A 119 10.56 0.58 -10.48
C ALA A 119 10.11 -0.52 -11.45
N MET A 120 8.93 -1.12 -11.21
CA MET A 120 8.32 -2.11 -12.12
C MET A 120 7.93 -1.49 -13.47
N SER A 121 7.49 -0.23 -13.51
CA SER A 121 7.23 0.46 -14.78
C SER A 121 8.51 0.65 -15.59
N PHE A 122 9.62 0.97 -14.92
CA PHE A 122 10.94 1.06 -15.53
C PHE A 122 11.42 -0.31 -16.04
N ASP A 123 11.24 -1.39 -15.26
CA ASP A 123 11.52 -2.75 -15.69
C ASP A 123 10.76 -3.10 -16.98
N ARG A 124 9.46 -2.81 -17.04
CA ARG A 124 8.65 -3.03 -18.25
C ARG A 124 9.15 -2.20 -19.43
N TYR A 125 9.51 -0.94 -19.20
CA TYR A 125 10.08 -0.09 -20.25
C TYR A 125 11.36 -0.68 -20.83
N VAL A 126 12.32 -1.08 -19.99
CA VAL A 126 13.58 -1.66 -20.48
C VAL A 126 13.33 -3.00 -21.19
N ALA A 127 12.45 -3.86 -20.67
CA ALA A 127 12.14 -5.15 -21.26
C ALA A 127 11.52 -5.06 -22.67
N ILE A 128 10.72 -4.02 -22.94
CA ILE A 128 9.99 -3.87 -24.20
C ILE A 128 10.72 -2.95 -25.18
N CYS A 129 11.27 -1.83 -24.70
CA CYS A 129 11.91 -0.83 -25.56
C CYS A 129 13.39 -1.12 -25.81
N CYS A 130 14.09 -1.84 -24.91
CA CYS A 130 15.52 -2.11 -24.98
C CYS A 130 15.84 -3.60 -24.69
N PRO A 131 15.19 -4.58 -25.37
CA PRO A 131 15.27 -6.00 -25.00
C PRO A 131 16.69 -6.57 -25.05
N LEU A 132 17.51 -6.12 -26.00
CA LEU A 132 18.90 -6.55 -26.16
C LEU A 132 19.82 -6.12 -25.01
N HIS A 133 19.47 -5.04 -24.31
CA HIS A 133 20.23 -4.48 -23.19
C HIS A 133 19.60 -4.76 -21.83
N TYR A 134 18.50 -5.51 -21.78
CA TYR A 134 17.77 -5.76 -20.53
C TYR A 134 18.66 -6.33 -19.41
N ALA A 135 19.42 -7.38 -19.69
CA ALA A 135 20.30 -8.01 -18.72
C ALA A 135 21.52 -7.16 -18.33
N THR A 136 21.94 -6.23 -19.18
CA THR A 136 23.06 -5.33 -18.89
C THR A 136 22.63 -4.09 -18.11
N ILE A 137 21.38 -3.63 -18.28
CA ILE A 137 20.80 -2.49 -17.56
C ILE A 137 20.30 -2.90 -16.18
N LEU A 138 19.56 -3.99 -16.09
CA LEU A 138 18.95 -4.48 -14.84
C LEU A 138 19.76 -5.63 -14.24
N THR A 139 21.01 -5.35 -13.88
CA THR A 139 21.84 -6.29 -13.14
C THR A 139 21.38 -6.43 -11.69
N SER A 140 21.72 -7.53 -11.02
CA SER A 140 21.41 -7.73 -9.59
C SER A 140 21.91 -6.58 -8.71
N GLU A 141 23.06 -5.99 -9.05
CA GLU A 141 23.59 -4.83 -8.32
C GLU A 141 22.70 -3.60 -8.48
N VAL A 142 22.23 -3.31 -9.69
CA VAL A 142 21.32 -2.19 -9.98
C VAL A 142 19.98 -2.38 -9.23
N ILE A 143 19.44 -3.61 -9.22
CA ILE A 143 18.19 -3.91 -8.50
C ILE A 143 18.37 -3.72 -6.99
N ASN A 144 19.48 -4.17 -6.42
CA ASN A 144 19.78 -3.95 -5.01
C ASN A 144 19.92 -2.45 -4.67
N ARG A 145 20.55 -1.67 -5.55
CA ARG A 145 20.63 -0.20 -5.40
C ARG A 145 19.26 0.46 -5.48
N ILE A 146 18.40 0.01 -6.39
CA ILE A 146 17.01 0.48 -6.48
C ILE A 146 16.26 0.15 -5.18
N GLY A 147 16.35 -1.08 -4.68
CA GLY A 147 15.74 -1.47 -3.42
C GLY A 147 16.20 -0.63 -2.23
N LEU A 148 17.51 -0.38 -2.13
CA LEU A 148 18.08 0.51 -1.10
C LEU A 148 17.55 1.94 -1.25
N ALA A 149 17.51 2.47 -2.48
CA ALA A 149 16.97 3.80 -2.76
C ALA A 149 15.50 3.94 -2.37
N ILE A 150 14.68 2.89 -2.59
CA ILE A 150 13.27 2.84 -2.16
C ILE A 150 13.18 2.94 -0.64
N ILE A 151 13.98 2.16 0.10
CA ILE A 151 14.00 2.19 1.58
C ILE A 151 14.46 3.58 2.07
N CYS A 152 15.54 4.11 1.54
CA CYS A 152 16.05 5.44 1.90
C CYS A 152 15.00 6.54 1.65
N ARG A 153 14.35 6.50 0.48
CA ARG A 153 13.28 7.45 0.12
C ARG A 153 12.13 7.39 1.12
N CYS A 154 11.69 6.20 1.49
CA CYS A 154 10.63 5.98 2.47
C CYS A 154 11.01 6.56 3.84
N VAL A 155 12.18 6.20 4.37
CA VAL A 155 12.65 6.68 5.68
C VAL A 155 12.79 8.19 5.68
N LEU A 156 13.42 8.78 4.66
CA LEU A 156 13.63 10.22 4.54
C LEU A 156 12.30 10.99 4.37
N ALA A 157 11.27 10.38 3.82
CA ALA A 157 9.97 11.00 3.69
C ALA A 157 9.15 10.93 4.99
N VAL A 158 9.06 9.76 5.61
CA VAL A 158 8.14 9.51 6.72
C VAL A 158 8.72 9.91 8.07
N LEU A 159 10.01 9.68 8.30
CA LEU A 159 10.65 9.93 9.59
C LEU A 159 10.60 11.42 10.02
N PRO A 160 10.90 12.40 9.16
CA PRO A 160 10.74 13.81 9.53
C PRO A 160 9.28 14.18 9.85
N SER A 161 8.31 13.65 9.09
CA SER A 161 6.88 13.85 9.34
C SER A 161 6.48 13.37 10.74
N LEU A 162 6.98 12.19 11.14
CA LEU A 162 6.76 11.61 12.46
C LEU A 162 7.34 12.49 13.57
N PHE A 163 8.59 12.94 13.45
CA PHE A 163 9.22 13.80 14.44
C PHE A 163 8.56 15.17 14.55
N LEU A 164 8.17 15.75 13.43
CA LEU A 164 7.46 17.01 13.38
C LEU A 164 6.11 16.93 14.08
N LEU A 165 5.38 15.83 13.89
CA LEU A 165 4.10 15.62 14.52
C LEU A 165 4.23 15.31 16.02
N LYS A 166 5.23 14.49 16.41
CA LYS A 166 5.48 14.10 17.81
C LYS A 166 5.88 15.29 18.71
N ARG A 167 6.45 16.34 18.13
CA ARG A 167 6.85 17.57 18.87
C ARG A 167 5.69 18.51 19.20
N LEU A 168 4.55 18.32 18.57
CA LEU A 168 3.43 19.21 18.73
C LEU A 168 2.55 18.82 19.94
N PRO A 169 1.99 19.78 20.69
CA PRO A 169 1.12 19.48 21.81
C PRO A 169 -0.24 18.98 21.31
N PHE A 170 -0.65 17.83 21.80
CA PHE A 170 -2.00 17.28 21.59
C PHE A 170 -2.91 17.78 22.70
N CYS A 171 -3.91 18.60 22.37
CA CYS A 171 -4.76 19.26 23.36
C CYS A 171 -6.24 19.27 23.02
N HIS A 172 -6.62 18.76 21.85
CA HIS A 172 -8.02 18.50 21.52
C HIS A 172 -8.46 17.10 21.95
N SER A 173 -9.67 16.71 21.61
CA SER A 173 -10.16 15.36 21.89
C SER A 173 -9.16 14.32 21.33
N HIS A 174 -8.89 13.27 22.08
CA HIS A 174 -8.02 12.16 21.64
C HIS A 174 -8.73 11.18 20.69
N LEU A 175 -9.80 11.63 20.02
CA LEU A 175 -10.66 10.83 19.18
C LEU A 175 -10.16 10.85 17.72
N LEU A 176 -9.74 9.70 17.20
CA LEU A 176 -9.38 9.51 15.80
C LEU A 176 -10.61 9.03 15.01
N SER A 177 -10.82 9.59 13.83
CA SER A 177 -12.02 9.33 13.01
C SER A 177 -11.99 7.99 12.28
N HIS A 178 -10.87 7.25 12.30
CA HIS A 178 -10.66 6.01 11.55
C HIS A 178 -10.40 4.82 12.47
N SER A 179 -10.23 3.65 11.86
CA SER A 179 -9.91 2.38 12.55
C SER A 179 -8.41 2.19 12.81
N TYR A 180 -7.58 3.13 12.40
CA TYR A 180 -6.12 3.13 12.51
C TYR A 180 -5.58 4.57 12.44
N CYS A 181 -4.29 4.75 12.77
CA CYS A 181 -3.67 6.06 12.88
C CYS A 181 -3.27 6.65 11.53
N LEU A 182 -3.97 7.71 11.11
CA LEU A 182 -3.67 8.50 9.91
C LEU A 182 -3.09 9.86 10.25
N HIS A 183 -2.14 10.33 9.44
CA HIS A 183 -1.57 11.67 9.57
C HIS A 183 -2.63 12.77 9.61
N GLN A 184 -3.64 12.66 8.76
CA GLN A 184 -4.71 13.65 8.62
C GLN A 184 -5.56 13.77 9.89
N ASP A 185 -5.84 12.66 10.57
CA ASP A 185 -6.56 12.68 11.83
C ASP A 185 -5.71 13.25 12.96
N MET A 186 -4.45 12.79 13.05
CA MET A 186 -3.55 13.21 14.12
C MET A 186 -3.24 14.69 14.10
N ILE A 187 -3.06 15.30 12.92
CA ILE A 187 -2.75 16.72 12.80
C ILE A 187 -3.93 17.63 13.24
N HIS A 188 -5.17 17.13 13.16
CA HIS A 188 -6.35 17.86 13.64
C HIS A 188 -6.50 17.86 15.17
N LEU A 189 -5.78 16.99 15.88
CA LEU A 189 -5.80 16.91 17.34
C LEU A 189 -4.74 17.79 17.99
N VAL A 190 -3.91 18.45 17.21
CA VAL A 190 -2.81 19.29 17.68
C VAL A 190 -3.27 20.72 17.87
N CYS A 191 -2.80 21.35 18.98
CA CYS A 191 -2.95 22.78 19.25
C CYS A 191 -1.60 23.47 19.04
N GLY A 192 -1.43 24.13 17.93
CA GLY A 192 -0.20 24.84 17.65
C GLY A 192 -0.12 25.26 16.18
N ASP A 193 1.02 25.79 15.78
CA ASP A 193 1.24 26.10 14.37
C ASP A 193 1.54 24.84 13.59
N ILE A 194 0.53 24.34 12.88
CA ILE A 194 0.59 23.14 12.04
C ILE A 194 1.01 23.44 10.59
N ARG A 195 1.26 24.72 10.22
CA ARG A 195 1.50 25.11 8.82
C ARG A 195 2.65 24.33 8.20
N PHE A 196 3.78 24.25 8.89
CA PHE A 196 4.94 23.54 8.37
C PHE A 196 4.64 22.04 8.17
N ASN A 197 4.01 21.39 9.14
CA ASN A 197 3.61 19.97 9.03
C ASN A 197 2.62 19.74 7.90
N SER A 198 1.66 20.66 7.75
CA SER A 198 0.66 20.59 6.66
C SER A 198 1.31 20.75 5.29
N TRP A 199 2.24 21.68 5.13
CA TRP A 199 2.99 21.87 3.87
C TRP A 199 3.92 20.69 3.56
N TYR A 200 4.61 20.17 4.58
CA TYR A 200 5.46 18.99 4.41
C TYR A 200 4.62 17.78 3.99
N GLY A 201 3.53 17.48 4.70
CA GLY A 201 2.62 16.40 4.34
C GLY A 201 2.01 16.58 2.95
N PHE A 202 1.70 17.82 2.55
CA PHE A 202 1.22 18.12 1.20
C PHE A 202 2.29 17.84 0.12
N ALA A 203 3.53 18.24 0.37
CA ALA A 203 4.64 17.95 -0.54
C ALA A 203 4.85 16.44 -0.72
N LEU A 204 4.72 15.65 0.36
CA LEU A 204 4.79 14.19 0.28
C LEU A 204 3.65 13.59 -0.54
N VAL A 205 2.42 14.10 -0.37
CA VAL A 205 1.26 13.67 -1.18
C VAL A 205 1.50 14.00 -2.66
N LEU A 206 2.02 15.19 -2.99
CA LEU A 206 2.35 15.55 -4.37
C LEU A 206 3.42 14.62 -4.97
N LEU A 207 4.41 14.24 -4.19
CA LEU A 207 5.46 13.32 -4.63
C LEU A 207 4.88 11.96 -5.06
N ILE A 208 3.94 11.40 -4.28
CA ILE A 208 3.34 10.09 -4.56
C ILE A 208 2.20 10.22 -5.59
N VAL A 209 1.29 11.18 -5.43
CA VAL A 209 0.03 11.23 -6.20
C VAL A 209 0.23 11.90 -7.57
N VAL A 210 1.29 12.67 -7.73
CA VAL A 210 1.56 13.39 -8.99
C VAL A 210 2.84 12.89 -9.65
N LEU A 211 3.98 12.95 -8.96
CA LEU A 211 5.27 12.67 -9.61
C LEU A 211 5.40 11.19 -10.01
N ASP A 212 5.13 10.26 -9.09
CA ASP A 212 5.27 8.83 -9.39
C ASP A 212 4.31 8.38 -10.52
N PRO A 213 2.98 8.69 -10.47
CA PRO A 213 2.09 8.36 -11.58
C PRO A 213 2.47 9.03 -12.90
N LEU A 214 2.97 10.26 -12.87
CA LEU A 214 3.44 10.96 -14.08
C LEU A 214 4.59 10.18 -14.74
N LEU A 215 5.59 9.76 -13.95
CA LEU A 215 6.70 8.95 -14.44
C LEU A 215 6.24 7.58 -14.97
N ILE A 216 5.27 6.95 -14.31
CA ILE A 216 4.65 5.71 -14.78
C ILE A 216 3.94 5.94 -16.13
N VAL A 217 3.14 7.00 -16.25
CA VAL A 217 2.43 7.36 -17.51
C VAL A 217 3.42 7.64 -18.63
N ILE A 218 4.52 8.35 -18.36
CA ILE A 218 5.57 8.58 -19.34
C ILE A 218 6.17 7.25 -19.81
N SER A 219 6.54 6.36 -18.87
CA SER A 219 7.05 5.02 -19.19
C SER A 219 6.09 4.24 -20.08
N TYR A 220 4.79 4.21 -19.73
CA TYR A 220 3.78 3.50 -20.52
C TYR A 220 3.47 4.15 -21.87
N SER A 221 3.60 5.46 -21.98
CA SER A 221 3.49 6.15 -23.27
C SER A 221 4.60 5.73 -24.24
N LEU A 222 5.82 5.59 -23.73
CA LEU A 222 6.98 5.11 -24.50
C LEU A 222 6.83 3.62 -24.85
N ILE A 223 6.37 2.80 -23.90
CA ILE A 223 6.06 1.38 -24.12
C ILE A 223 5.00 1.22 -25.22
N LEU A 224 3.91 1.99 -25.15
CA LEU A 224 2.85 1.93 -26.15
C LEU A 224 3.35 2.32 -27.54
N LYS A 225 4.17 3.39 -27.65
CA LYS A 225 4.82 3.78 -28.90
C LYS A 225 5.66 2.64 -29.48
N SER A 226 6.44 1.96 -28.64
CA SER A 226 7.26 0.80 -29.05
C SER A 226 6.39 -0.37 -29.50
N ILE A 227 5.33 -0.72 -28.76
CA ILE A 227 4.41 -1.80 -29.10
C ILE A 227 3.69 -1.54 -30.44
N LEU A 228 3.29 -0.29 -30.71
CA LEU A 228 2.65 0.07 -31.99
C LEU A 228 3.60 -0.11 -33.19
N GLY A 229 4.91 -0.06 -32.97
CA GLY A 229 5.93 -0.37 -33.98
C GLY A 229 6.13 -1.85 -34.30
N ILE A 230 5.59 -2.77 -33.49
CA ILE A 230 5.69 -4.22 -33.72
C ILE A 230 4.85 -4.63 -34.92
N ALA A 231 5.42 -5.45 -35.80
CA ALA A 231 4.80 -5.78 -37.09
C ALA A 231 3.52 -6.63 -36.97
N THR A 232 3.53 -7.63 -36.04
CA THR A 232 2.43 -8.61 -35.93
C THR A 232 1.45 -8.26 -34.80
N TRP A 233 0.15 -8.41 -35.07
CA TRP A 233 -0.91 -8.18 -34.10
C TRP A 233 -0.81 -9.11 -32.88
N THR A 234 -0.43 -10.35 -33.08
CA THR A 234 -0.30 -11.35 -32.02
C THR A 234 0.77 -10.98 -31.01
N GLU A 235 1.93 -10.47 -31.47
CA GLU A 235 3.00 -10.01 -30.60
C GLU A 235 2.64 -8.73 -29.86
N ARG A 236 1.93 -7.80 -30.51
CA ARG A 236 1.36 -6.62 -29.82
C ARG A 236 0.46 -6.98 -28.67
N LEU A 237 -0.50 -7.91 -28.89
CA LEU A 237 -1.39 -8.38 -27.85
C LEU A 237 -0.65 -9.06 -26.70
N ARG A 238 0.38 -9.86 -27.01
CA ARG A 238 1.22 -10.51 -26.00
C ARG A 238 1.95 -9.45 -25.15
N ALA A 239 2.55 -8.44 -25.76
CA ALA A 239 3.23 -7.37 -25.06
C ALA A 239 2.27 -6.56 -24.18
N LEU A 240 1.09 -6.20 -24.68
CA LEU A 240 0.04 -5.52 -23.92
C LEU A 240 -0.44 -6.35 -22.73
N ASN A 241 -0.67 -7.64 -22.93
CA ASN A 241 -1.11 -8.54 -21.85
C ASN A 241 -0.05 -8.68 -20.73
N ASN A 242 1.24 -8.62 -21.08
CA ASN A 242 2.33 -8.63 -20.09
C ASN A 242 2.36 -7.34 -19.24
N CYS A 243 1.92 -6.20 -19.81
CA CYS A 243 1.80 -4.94 -19.08
C CYS A 243 0.54 -4.85 -18.22
N LEU A 244 -0.50 -5.61 -18.56
CA LEU A 244 -1.83 -5.49 -17.95
C LEU A 244 -1.82 -5.69 -16.44
N SER A 245 -1.08 -6.69 -15.96
CA SER A 245 -0.96 -6.97 -14.52
C SER A 245 -0.44 -5.76 -13.74
N HIS A 246 0.59 -5.11 -14.27
CA HIS A 246 1.16 -3.93 -13.63
C HIS A 246 0.23 -2.71 -13.70
N ILE A 247 -0.42 -2.48 -14.85
CA ILE A 247 -1.41 -1.40 -15.00
C ILE A 247 -2.55 -1.58 -13.99
N LEU A 248 -3.05 -2.81 -13.82
CA LEU A 248 -4.09 -3.10 -12.82
C LEU A 248 -3.61 -2.82 -11.40
N ALA A 249 -2.39 -3.22 -11.04
CA ALA A 249 -1.82 -2.92 -9.72
C ALA A 249 -1.68 -1.41 -9.48
N VAL A 250 -1.22 -0.66 -10.49
CA VAL A 250 -1.14 0.82 -10.44
C VAL A 250 -2.52 1.44 -10.19
N LEU A 251 -3.55 0.98 -10.91
CA LEU A 251 -4.92 1.47 -10.71
C LEU A 251 -5.46 1.15 -9.31
N VAL A 252 -5.20 -0.06 -8.82
CA VAL A 252 -5.64 -0.50 -7.48
C VAL A 252 -5.03 0.36 -6.37
N LEU A 253 -3.79 0.82 -6.52
CA LEU A 253 -3.15 1.72 -5.56
C LEU A 253 -3.66 3.16 -5.72
N TYR A 254 -3.56 3.72 -6.93
CA TYR A 254 -3.74 5.16 -7.11
C TYR A 254 -5.19 5.62 -7.12
N VAL A 255 -6.14 4.82 -7.60
CA VAL A 255 -7.56 5.22 -7.63
C VAL A 255 -8.12 5.47 -6.22
N PRO A 256 -7.97 4.55 -5.24
CA PRO A 256 -8.41 4.83 -3.88
C PRO A 256 -7.59 5.94 -3.18
N MET A 257 -6.29 6.02 -3.45
CA MET A 257 -5.41 7.06 -2.88
C MET A 257 -5.85 8.47 -3.31
N VAL A 258 -6.10 8.66 -4.60
CA VAL A 258 -6.64 9.91 -5.14
C VAL A 258 -8.03 10.18 -4.57
N GLY A 259 -8.90 9.16 -4.52
CA GLY A 259 -10.23 9.24 -3.91
C GLY A 259 -10.16 9.74 -2.47
N LEU A 260 -9.29 9.16 -1.64
CA LEU A 260 -9.09 9.57 -0.25
C LEU A 260 -8.60 11.02 -0.16
N SER A 261 -7.62 11.40 -0.98
CA SER A 261 -7.07 12.76 -1.01
C SER A 261 -8.11 13.80 -1.43
N MET A 262 -8.96 13.47 -2.40
CA MET A 262 -10.03 14.33 -2.88
C MET A 262 -11.15 14.49 -1.86
N THR A 263 -11.59 13.40 -1.21
CA THR A 263 -12.65 13.48 -0.19
C THR A 263 -12.24 14.33 1.00
N HIS A 264 -11.01 14.21 1.48
CA HIS A 264 -10.50 15.03 2.58
C HIS A 264 -10.41 16.55 2.24
N ARG A 265 -10.18 16.88 0.97
CA ARG A 265 -10.01 18.29 0.55
C ARG A 265 -11.31 18.96 0.12
N PHE A 266 -12.11 18.26 -0.67
CA PHE A 266 -13.26 18.85 -1.37
C PHE A 266 -14.60 18.39 -0.83
N ALA A 267 -14.66 17.21 -0.21
CA ALA A 267 -15.90 16.63 0.32
C ALA A 267 -15.95 16.68 1.86
N LYS A 268 -15.57 17.79 2.48
CA LYS A 268 -15.62 17.98 3.95
C LYS A 268 -17.02 17.77 4.56
N GLN A 269 -18.07 17.92 3.76
CA GLN A 269 -19.47 17.70 4.16
C GLN A 269 -19.92 16.25 3.94
N ALA A 270 -19.07 15.38 3.37
CA ALA A 270 -19.40 13.97 3.21
C ALA A 270 -19.57 13.30 4.58
N SER A 271 -20.42 12.29 4.63
CA SER A 271 -20.61 11.49 5.84
C SER A 271 -19.25 10.94 6.34
N PRO A 272 -18.98 10.96 7.66
CA PRO A 272 -17.78 10.35 8.23
C PRO A 272 -17.56 8.89 7.78
N MET A 273 -18.63 8.16 7.55
CA MET A 273 -18.62 6.81 7.05
C MET A 273 -17.97 6.68 5.66
N VAL A 274 -18.20 7.65 4.77
CA VAL A 274 -17.57 7.66 3.42
C VAL A 274 -16.04 7.77 3.54
N HIS A 275 -15.55 8.63 4.42
CA HIS A 275 -14.11 8.77 4.66
C HIS A 275 -13.51 7.47 5.20
N VAL A 276 -14.17 6.83 6.16
CA VAL A 276 -13.72 5.55 6.74
C VAL A 276 -13.70 4.45 5.70
N ILE A 277 -14.74 4.33 4.85
CA ILE A 277 -14.80 3.31 3.80
C ILE A 277 -13.68 3.51 2.78
N ILE A 278 -13.50 4.73 2.25
CA ILE A 278 -12.45 5.01 1.25
C ILE A 278 -11.07 4.76 1.84
N ALA A 279 -10.83 5.15 3.10
CA ALA A 279 -9.56 4.91 3.77
C ALA A 279 -9.26 3.41 3.92
N ASN A 280 -10.27 2.59 4.29
CA ASN A 280 -10.09 1.15 4.38
C ASN A 280 -9.91 0.49 3.01
N ILE A 281 -10.59 0.97 1.95
CA ILE A 281 -10.37 0.49 0.57
C ILE A 281 -8.94 0.82 0.14
N TYR A 282 -8.47 2.05 0.34
CA TYR A 282 -7.10 2.44 0.02
C TYR A 282 -6.06 1.53 0.68
N LEU A 283 -6.28 1.16 1.92
CA LEU A 283 -5.33 0.38 2.70
C LEU A 283 -5.36 -1.12 2.37
N LEU A 284 -6.55 -1.69 2.14
CA LEU A 284 -6.73 -3.14 2.00
C LEU A 284 -6.79 -3.61 0.55
N ALA A 285 -7.19 -2.74 -0.40
CA ALA A 285 -7.33 -3.17 -1.78
C ALA A 285 -6.00 -3.63 -2.40
N PRO A 286 -4.87 -2.91 -2.30
CA PRO A 286 -3.63 -3.36 -2.89
C PRO A 286 -3.14 -4.70 -2.32
N PRO A 287 -3.00 -4.89 -0.98
CA PRO A 287 -2.53 -6.16 -0.41
C PRO A 287 -3.41 -7.37 -0.73
N VAL A 288 -4.69 -7.16 -1.00
CA VAL A 288 -5.63 -8.23 -1.36
C VAL A 288 -5.63 -8.50 -2.87
N ILE A 289 -5.63 -7.46 -3.69
CA ILE A 289 -5.83 -7.58 -5.13
C ILE A 289 -4.52 -7.89 -5.86
N ASN A 290 -3.38 -7.35 -5.41
CA ASN A 290 -2.08 -7.59 -6.04
C ASN A 290 -1.75 -9.08 -6.18
N PRO A 291 -1.80 -9.90 -5.11
CA PRO A 291 -1.50 -11.33 -5.24
C PRO A 291 -2.49 -12.04 -6.19
N ILE A 292 -3.74 -11.63 -6.25
CA ILE A 292 -4.73 -12.19 -7.17
C ILE A 292 -4.36 -11.84 -8.62
N ILE A 293 -4.07 -10.56 -8.90
CA ILE A 293 -3.68 -10.10 -10.24
C ILE A 293 -2.47 -10.90 -10.74
N TYR A 294 -1.40 -10.97 -9.94
CA TYR A 294 -0.16 -11.63 -10.38
C TYR A 294 -0.31 -13.15 -10.47
N SER A 295 -1.07 -13.78 -9.59
CA SER A 295 -1.36 -15.22 -9.66
C SER A 295 -2.19 -15.60 -10.90
N VAL A 296 -3.17 -14.77 -11.27
CA VAL A 296 -4.05 -15.05 -12.41
C VAL A 296 -3.39 -14.67 -13.75
N LYS A 297 -2.73 -13.51 -13.81
CA LYS A 297 -2.21 -12.97 -15.07
C LYS A 297 -0.81 -13.47 -15.43
N THR A 298 0.03 -13.81 -14.47
CA THR A 298 1.40 -14.25 -14.72
C THR A 298 1.46 -15.78 -14.79
N LYS A 299 1.64 -16.31 -16.00
CA LYS A 299 1.66 -17.76 -16.26
C LYS A 299 2.69 -18.50 -15.40
N GLN A 300 3.89 -17.93 -15.25
CA GLN A 300 4.96 -18.52 -14.47
C GLN A 300 4.60 -18.61 -12.97
N ILE A 301 4.05 -17.53 -12.40
CA ILE A 301 3.59 -17.54 -10.99
C ILE A 301 2.52 -18.60 -10.80
N ARG A 302 1.53 -18.68 -11.68
CA ARG A 302 0.48 -19.71 -11.62
C ARG A 302 1.05 -21.12 -11.70
N GLN A 303 2.03 -21.38 -12.57
CA GLN A 303 2.71 -22.68 -12.66
C GLN A 303 3.51 -22.97 -11.39
N GLY A 304 4.24 -21.99 -10.84
CA GLY A 304 4.97 -22.14 -9.57
C GLY A 304 4.03 -22.47 -8.40
N ILE A 305 2.87 -21.80 -8.32
CA ILE A 305 1.84 -22.11 -7.31
C ILE A 305 1.35 -23.55 -7.48
N PHE A 306 1.06 -23.96 -8.71
CA PHE A 306 0.64 -25.36 -8.98
C PHE A 306 1.70 -26.36 -8.54
N HIS A 307 2.99 -26.12 -8.86
CA HIS A 307 4.10 -26.97 -8.42
C HIS A 307 4.23 -27.02 -6.89
N LEU A 308 4.07 -25.87 -6.22
CA LEU A 308 4.19 -25.80 -4.77
C LEU A 308 3.13 -26.66 -4.05
N PHE A 309 1.89 -26.65 -4.53
CA PHE A 309 0.77 -27.33 -3.87
C PHE A 309 0.56 -28.77 -4.33
N PHE A 310 0.81 -29.08 -5.61
CA PHE A 310 0.45 -30.38 -6.20
C PHE A 310 1.65 -31.32 -6.46
N LYS A 311 2.87 -30.80 -6.65
CA LYS A 311 4.06 -31.64 -6.86
C LYS A 311 4.72 -32.12 -5.56
N ARG A 312 4.41 -31.50 -4.43
CA ARG A 312 4.90 -31.91 -3.10
C ARG A 312 4.21 -33.16 -2.54
N GLN A 313 3.20 -33.72 -3.22
CA GLN A 313 2.48 -34.93 -2.81
C GLN A 313 3.05 -36.24 -3.42
N VAL A 314 4.20 -36.17 -4.11
CA VAL A 314 4.80 -37.32 -4.80
C VAL A 314 6.20 -37.66 -4.24
N HIS A 315 6.47 -37.30 -2.99
CA HIS A 315 7.67 -37.80 -2.26
C HIS A 315 7.28 -38.29 -0.88
#